data_ec7c7ba25873708c6ddd0da457e8099d
#
_entry.id   ec7c7ba25873708c6ddd0da457e8099d
#
_cell.length_a   1.000
_cell.length_b   1.000
_cell.length_c   1.000
_cell.angle_alpha   90.00
_cell.angle_beta   90.00
_cell.angle_gamma   90.00
#
_symmetry.space_group_name_H-M   'P 1'
#
loop_
_entity.id
_entity.type
_entity.pdbx_description
1 polymer ?
#
loop_
_entity_poly.entity_id
_entity_poly.type
_entity_poly.pdbx_seq_one_letter_code
_entity_poly.pdbx_strand_id
1 'polypeptide(L)'
;MSDKENNRLKPSTVATLEVVRKSEMGAFLDAGTGNTSDDILLHKTQQIRSVEIGEKVDVFLYLDPKGRLTASMRVPQMRVGQIARVNIINTSKDGAFVDVGAERGIFMPYAGMRGKVQVGEKVWAKLYIDKSGRLAVTMEVEDELRRASKPAEGIKVGDKVKGTVYNYTDQGAFIFTEARNIAFMYNGEMISRPRVGEEVEVRVTFLREDGRLNVSMRPAVSYTHLT
;
A
#
# COMPACT_ATOMS: atom_id res chain seq x y z
N MET A 1 40.52 4.64 10.33
CA MET A 1 39.67 3.88 11.28
C MET A 1 38.37 3.64 10.54
N SER A 2 38.21 2.44 10.01
CA SER A 2 37.11 2.10 9.12
C SER A 2 35.87 1.81 9.95
N ASP A 3 34.79 2.51 9.64
CA ASP A 3 33.45 2.26 10.13
C ASP A 3 32.99 0.87 9.68
N LYS A 4 33.13 -0.11 10.56
CA LYS A 4 32.34 -1.33 10.50
C LYS A 4 30.94 -0.93 10.97
N GLU A 5 30.16 -0.31 10.08
CA GLU A 5 28.71 -0.25 10.26
C GLU A 5 28.22 -1.67 10.47
N ASN A 6 27.65 -1.85 11.65
CA ASN A 6 27.03 -3.06 12.15
C ASN A 6 25.86 -3.43 11.20
N ASN A 7 26.18 -4.17 10.12
CA ASN A 7 25.21 -4.59 9.11
C ASN A 7 24.36 -5.74 9.68
N ARG A 8 23.69 -5.47 10.78
CA ARG A 8 22.75 -6.39 11.41
C ARG A 8 21.53 -6.48 10.51
N LEU A 9 21.31 -7.66 9.95
CA LEU A 9 20.10 -7.96 9.18
C LEU A 9 18.86 -7.60 10.00
N LYS A 10 17.94 -6.85 9.39
CA LYS A 10 16.75 -6.33 10.05
C LYS A 10 15.50 -6.92 9.41
N PRO A 11 14.43 -7.17 10.18
CA PRO A 11 13.15 -7.51 9.58
C PRO A 11 12.65 -6.37 8.70
N SER A 12 11.81 -6.70 7.72
CA SER A 12 11.22 -5.77 6.76
C SER A 12 12.21 -5.14 5.77
N THR A 13 13.32 -5.82 5.51
CA THR A 13 14.33 -5.43 4.52
C THR A 13 14.52 -6.50 3.47
N VAL A 14 15.00 -6.10 2.30
CA VAL A 14 15.47 -7.03 1.26
C VAL A 14 16.98 -7.14 1.40
N ALA A 15 17.49 -8.37 1.34
CA ALA A 15 18.91 -8.67 1.40
C ALA A 15 19.26 -9.77 0.39
N THR A 16 20.48 -9.70 -0.16
CA THR A 16 21.06 -10.78 -0.96
C THR A 16 21.93 -11.63 -0.05
N LEU A 17 21.53 -12.88 0.21
CA LEU A 17 22.19 -13.79 1.16
C LEU A 17 22.61 -15.07 0.47
N GLU A 18 23.70 -15.67 0.94
CA GLU A 18 24.23 -16.93 0.42
C GLU A 18 23.58 -18.14 1.11
N VAL A 19 23.21 -19.14 0.32
CA VAL A 19 22.72 -20.42 0.82
C VAL A 19 23.90 -21.24 1.36
N VAL A 20 23.92 -21.48 2.65
CA VAL A 20 25.03 -22.21 3.31
C VAL A 20 24.68 -23.63 3.66
N ARG A 21 23.41 -23.99 3.76
CA ARG A 21 22.96 -25.30 4.17
C ARG A 21 21.54 -25.60 3.68
N LYS A 22 21.24 -26.87 3.43
CA LYS A 22 19.89 -27.37 3.12
C LYS A 22 19.40 -28.34 4.18
N SER A 23 18.09 -28.41 4.39
CA SER A 23 17.39 -29.36 5.24
C SER A 23 16.01 -29.71 4.65
N GLU A 24 15.31 -30.64 5.29
CA GLU A 24 13.92 -30.98 4.91
C GLU A 24 12.95 -29.78 5.03
N MET A 25 13.24 -28.81 5.91
CA MET A 25 12.44 -27.61 6.10
C MET A 25 12.67 -26.57 5.00
N GLY A 26 13.86 -26.57 4.39
CA GLY A 26 14.25 -25.56 3.40
C GLY A 26 15.76 -25.31 3.39
N ALA A 27 16.15 -24.12 2.96
CA ALA A 27 17.53 -23.66 2.92
C ALA A 27 17.83 -22.74 4.11
N PHE A 28 19.09 -22.69 4.51
CA PHE A 28 19.59 -21.75 5.51
C PHE A 28 20.54 -20.77 4.84
N LEU A 29 20.37 -19.50 5.14
CA LEU A 29 21.10 -18.39 4.55
C LEU A 29 22.06 -17.81 5.58
N ASP A 30 23.27 -17.48 5.14
CA ASP A 30 24.30 -16.86 5.99
C ASP A 30 23.85 -15.50 6.52
N ALA A 31 23.77 -15.37 7.84
CA ALA A 31 23.51 -14.09 8.50
C ALA A 31 24.75 -13.17 8.59
N GLY A 32 25.92 -13.66 8.15
CA GLY A 32 27.18 -12.91 8.22
C GLY A 32 27.77 -12.79 9.62
N THR A 33 27.30 -13.59 10.59
CA THR A 33 27.78 -13.54 11.99
C THR A 33 28.93 -14.53 12.26
N GLY A 34 29.16 -15.49 11.35
CA GLY A 34 30.07 -16.59 11.53
C GLY A 34 29.55 -17.68 12.48
N ASN A 35 28.33 -17.55 12.97
CA ASN A 35 27.67 -18.53 13.84
C ASN A 35 26.49 -19.17 13.12
N THR A 36 26.55 -20.48 12.90
CA THR A 36 25.51 -21.23 12.16
C THR A 36 24.15 -21.27 12.87
N SER A 37 24.11 -20.98 14.18
CA SER A 37 22.82 -20.85 14.90
C SER A 37 22.04 -19.59 14.53
N ASP A 38 22.70 -18.60 13.93
CA ASP A 38 22.09 -17.35 13.48
C ASP A 38 21.64 -17.44 12.02
N ASP A 39 21.93 -18.54 11.30
CA ASP A 39 21.52 -18.74 9.93
C ASP A 39 20.01 -18.56 9.78
N ILE A 40 19.61 -17.84 8.72
CA ILE A 40 18.22 -17.47 8.48
C ILE A 40 17.54 -18.56 7.66
N LEU A 41 16.43 -19.09 8.17
CA LEU A 41 15.64 -20.09 7.46
C LEU A 41 14.88 -19.45 6.28
N LEU A 42 15.14 -19.97 5.08
CA LEU A 42 14.31 -19.83 3.89
C LEU A 42 13.48 -21.11 3.72
N HIS A 43 12.31 -21.15 4.37
CA HIS A 43 11.45 -22.33 4.33
C HIS A 43 11.09 -22.72 2.89
N LYS A 44 10.94 -24.02 2.60
CA LYS A 44 10.64 -24.49 1.24
C LYS A 44 9.38 -23.86 0.61
N THR A 45 8.38 -23.54 1.42
CA THR A 45 7.16 -22.86 0.96
C THR A 45 7.40 -21.38 0.60
N GLN A 46 8.51 -20.80 1.05
CA GLN A 46 8.93 -19.43 0.78
C GLN A 46 9.88 -19.31 -0.41
N GLN A 47 10.24 -20.45 -1.01
CA GLN A 47 11.05 -20.51 -2.22
C GLN A 47 10.16 -20.49 -3.46
N ILE A 48 10.47 -19.63 -4.42
CA ILE A 48 9.79 -19.60 -5.74
C ILE A 48 10.41 -20.59 -6.73
N ARG A 49 11.59 -21.10 -6.43
CA ARG A 49 12.35 -22.13 -7.15
C ARG A 49 13.30 -22.83 -6.19
N SER A 50 13.85 -23.96 -6.60
CA SER A 50 14.94 -24.61 -5.87
C SER A 50 16.17 -23.71 -5.83
N VAL A 51 16.90 -23.78 -4.72
CA VAL A 51 18.16 -23.05 -4.52
C VAL A 51 19.29 -24.04 -4.21
N GLU A 52 20.54 -23.69 -4.55
CA GLU A 52 21.71 -24.53 -4.31
C GLU A 52 22.64 -23.91 -3.28
N ILE A 53 23.43 -24.76 -2.58
CA ILE A 53 24.44 -24.29 -1.63
C ILE A 53 25.52 -23.48 -2.36
N GLY A 54 25.88 -22.31 -1.81
CA GLY A 54 26.78 -21.33 -2.41
C GLY A 54 26.06 -20.33 -3.33
N GLU A 55 24.77 -20.52 -3.61
CA GLU A 55 23.99 -19.57 -4.40
C GLU A 55 23.62 -18.33 -3.57
N LYS A 56 23.73 -17.16 -4.18
CA LYS A 56 23.21 -15.91 -3.60
C LYS A 56 21.79 -15.66 -4.08
N VAL A 57 20.89 -15.43 -3.12
CA VAL A 57 19.46 -15.22 -3.39
C VAL A 57 18.99 -13.92 -2.78
N ASP A 58 18.15 -13.20 -3.52
CA ASP A 58 17.47 -12.04 -3.00
C ASP A 58 16.26 -12.47 -2.19
N VAL A 59 16.21 -12.05 -0.94
CA VAL A 59 15.16 -12.43 -0.01
C VAL A 59 14.64 -11.22 0.76
N PHE A 60 13.36 -11.27 1.07
CA PHE A 60 12.72 -10.41 2.03
C PHE A 60 12.81 -11.03 3.42
N LEU A 61 13.31 -10.26 4.38
CA LEU A 61 13.45 -10.67 5.77
C LEU A 61 12.23 -10.22 6.58
N TYR A 62 11.67 -11.13 7.37
CA TYR A 62 10.51 -10.85 8.22
C TYR A 62 10.58 -11.64 9.52
N LEU A 63 9.77 -11.25 10.51
CA LEU A 63 9.65 -12.02 11.76
C LEU A 63 8.54 -13.07 11.61
N ASP A 64 8.86 -14.31 11.96
CA ASP A 64 7.86 -15.36 12.06
C ASP A 64 6.95 -15.14 13.30
N PRO A 65 5.87 -15.94 13.50
CA PRO A 65 4.99 -15.79 14.67
C PRO A 65 5.69 -15.95 16.02
N LYS A 66 6.89 -16.58 16.04
CA LYS A 66 7.70 -16.74 17.25
C LYS A 66 8.75 -15.63 17.42
N GLY A 67 8.72 -14.60 16.55
CA GLY A 67 9.65 -13.47 16.59
C GLY A 67 11.05 -13.76 16.03
N ARG A 68 11.25 -14.88 15.29
CA ARG A 68 12.55 -15.24 14.69
C ARG A 68 12.66 -14.62 13.31
N LEU A 69 13.85 -14.11 12.97
CA LEU A 69 14.12 -13.59 11.63
C LEU A 69 14.10 -14.74 10.61
N THR A 70 13.31 -14.60 9.57
CA THR A 70 13.02 -15.61 8.55
C THR A 70 13.07 -14.95 7.17
N ALA A 71 13.35 -15.73 6.13
CA ALA A 71 13.47 -15.23 4.76
C ALA A 71 12.35 -15.74 3.84
N SER A 72 12.00 -14.93 2.84
CA SER A 72 11.12 -15.29 1.74
C SER A 72 11.70 -14.80 0.41
N MET A 73 11.68 -15.62 -0.63
CA MET A 73 11.99 -15.19 -2.00
C MET A 73 10.85 -14.37 -2.64
N ARG A 74 9.68 -14.30 -1.99
CA ARG A 74 8.56 -13.46 -2.42
C ARG A 74 8.72 -12.07 -1.84
N VAL A 75 9.42 -11.23 -2.57
CA VAL A 75 9.71 -9.84 -2.17
C VAL A 75 8.45 -9.00 -2.36
N PRO A 76 8.03 -8.20 -1.35
CA PRO A 76 6.94 -7.27 -1.52
C PRO A 76 7.17 -6.33 -2.71
N GLN A 77 6.14 -6.10 -3.51
CA GLN A 77 6.23 -5.17 -4.65
C GLN A 77 6.24 -3.70 -4.18
N MET A 78 5.79 -3.44 -2.96
CA MET A 78 5.84 -2.12 -2.32
C MET A 78 7.06 -1.99 -1.42
N ARG A 79 7.66 -0.81 -1.44
CA ARG A 79 8.71 -0.42 -0.48
C ARG A 79 8.09 0.27 0.74
N VAL A 80 8.77 0.19 1.89
CA VAL A 80 8.39 0.94 3.08
C VAL A 80 8.34 2.44 2.76
N GLY A 81 7.26 3.10 3.16
CA GLY A 81 6.96 4.50 2.83
C GLY A 81 6.26 4.71 1.47
N GLN A 82 6.19 3.71 0.61
CA GLN A 82 5.49 3.79 -0.66
C GLN A 82 3.99 3.63 -0.47
N ILE A 83 3.22 4.35 -1.31
CA ILE A 83 1.77 4.17 -1.45
C ILE A 83 1.45 3.43 -2.74
N ALA A 84 0.42 2.60 -2.70
CA ALA A 84 -0.16 1.95 -3.88
C ALA A 84 -1.63 1.63 -3.65
N ARG A 85 -2.33 1.28 -4.74
CA ARG A 85 -3.66 0.66 -4.65
C ARG A 85 -3.48 -0.84 -4.42
N VAL A 86 -3.92 -1.32 -3.27
CA VAL A 86 -3.78 -2.71 -2.83
C VAL A 86 -5.13 -3.39 -2.65
N ASN A 87 -5.19 -4.69 -2.90
CA ASN A 87 -6.40 -5.47 -2.71
C ASN A 87 -6.53 -5.90 -1.24
N ILE A 88 -7.74 -5.83 -0.71
CA ILE A 88 -8.10 -6.47 0.56
C ILE A 88 -8.33 -7.97 0.29
N ILE A 89 -7.53 -8.82 0.91
CA ILE A 89 -7.59 -10.28 0.70
C ILE A 89 -8.22 -11.03 1.86
N ASN A 90 -8.25 -10.44 3.05
CA ASN A 90 -8.93 -11.01 4.21
C ASN A 90 -9.29 -9.92 5.22
N THR A 91 -10.26 -10.18 6.09
CA THR A 91 -10.65 -9.30 7.18
C THR A 91 -10.73 -10.07 8.50
N SER A 92 -10.42 -9.39 9.61
CA SER A 92 -10.54 -9.92 10.97
C SER A 92 -11.18 -8.87 11.90
N LYS A 93 -11.41 -9.23 13.15
CA LYS A 93 -11.91 -8.30 14.17
C LYS A 93 -10.92 -7.16 14.47
N ASP A 94 -9.63 -7.37 14.24
CA ASP A 94 -8.57 -6.41 14.60
C ASP A 94 -8.09 -5.58 13.39
N GLY A 95 -8.55 -5.90 12.18
CA GLY A 95 -8.15 -5.20 10.96
C GLY A 95 -8.37 -6.01 9.69
N ALA A 96 -7.56 -5.75 8.68
CA ALA A 96 -7.60 -6.43 7.39
C ALA A 96 -6.21 -6.91 6.96
N PHE A 97 -6.17 -7.78 5.96
CA PHE A 97 -4.95 -8.21 5.30
C PHE A 97 -4.98 -7.76 3.84
N VAL A 98 -3.89 -7.21 3.38
CA VAL A 98 -3.77 -6.64 2.04
C VAL A 98 -2.69 -7.34 1.24
N ASP A 99 -2.90 -7.44 -0.06
CA ASP A 99 -1.92 -7.97 -1.00
C ASP A 99 -0.94 -6.86 -1.40
N VAL A 100 0.31 -7.04 -1.02
CA VAL A 100 1.44 -6.16 -1.42
C VAL A 100 2.43 -6.90 -2.32
N GLY A 101 2.05 -8.05 -2.88
CA GLY A 101 2.91 -8.92 -3.67
C GLY A 101 3.79 -9.85 -2.84
N ALA A 102 3.62 -9.89 -1.51
CA ALA A 102 4.24 -10.87 -0.62
C ALA A 102 3.37 -12.15 -0.58
N GLU A 103 3.97 -13.27 -0.16
CA GLU A 103 3.23 -14.56 -0.09
C GLU A 103 2.03 -14.52 0.85
N ARG A 104 2.14 -13.75 1.91
CA ARG A 104 1.05 -13.54 2.87
C ARG A 104 0.62 -12.09 2.84
N GLY A 105 -0.67 -11.88 2.97
CA GLY A 105 -1.20 -10.54 3.16
C GLY A 105 -0.53 -9.83 4.34
N ILE A 106 -0.20 -8.57 4.15
CA ILE A 106 0.32 -7.72 5.21
C ILE A 106 -0.84 -7.15 6.01
N PHE A 107 -0.69 -7.14 7.32
CA PHE A 107 -1.75 -6.69 8.22
C PHE A 107 -1.93 -5.17 8.18
N MET A 108 -3.18 -4.76 8.10
CA MET A 108 -3.64 -3.38 8.22
C MET A 108 -4.47 -3.28 9.50
N PRO A 109 -3.93 -2.68 10.59
CA PRO A 109 -4.66 -2.53 11.84
C PRO A 109 -5.92 -1.70 11.66
N TYR A 110 -6.95 -1.98 12.46
CA TYR A 110 -8.21 -1.22 12.41
C TYR A 110 -7.99 0.30 12.59
N ALA A 111 -7.05 0.70 13.46
CA ALA A 111 -6.69 2.10 13.66
C ALA A 111 -6.10 2.79 12.42
N GLY A 112 -5.49 2.03 11.51
CA GLY A 112 -4.96 2.53 10.24
C GLY A 112 -5.95 2.53 9.08
N MET A 113 -7.18 2.10 9.32
CA MET A 113 -8.23 2.05 8.29
C MET A 113 -9.00 3.37 8.20
N ARG A 114 -9.56 3.64 7.04
CA ARG A 114 -10.48 4.77 6.78
C ARG A 114 -11.86 4.21 6.42
N GLY A 115 -12.58 3.75 7.44
CA GLY A 115 -13.87 3.09 7.30
C GLY A 115 -13.77 1.56 7.16
N LYS A 116 -14.91 0.89 7.02
CA LYS A 116 -14.98 -0.56 6.85
C LYS A 116 -14.56 -0.95 5.44
N VAL A 117 -13.73 -1.96 5.34
CA VAL A 117 -13.29 -2.57 4.07
C VAL A 117 -13.85 -3.99 3.93
N GLN A 118 -13.94 -4.48 2.70
CA GLN A 118 -14.38 -5.84 2.37
C GLN A 118 -13.35 -6.53 1.49
N VAL A 119 -13.32 -7.86 1.55
CA VAL A 119 -12.48 -8.68 0.67
C VAL A 119 -12.81 -8.38 -0.80
N GLY A 120 -11.77 -8.19 -1.61
CA GLY A 120 -11.86 -7.83 -3.02
C GLY A 120 -11.88 -6.33 -3.31
N GLU A 121 -12.05 -5.47 -2.31
CA GLU A 121 -11.92 -4.03 -2.49
C GLU A 121 -10.46 -3.62 -2.70
N LYS A 122 -10.26 -2.56 -3.48
CA LYS A 122 -8.96 -1.89 -3.67
C LYS A 122 -8.95 -0.57 -2.94
N VAL A 123 -7.93 -0.35 -2.10
CA VAL A 123 -7.76 0.89 -1.35
C VAL A 123 -6.37 1.48 -1.59
N TRP A 124 -6.24 2.80 -1.47
CA TRP A 124 -4.95 3.45 -1.34
C TRP A 124 -4.38 3.13 0.03
N ALA A 125 -3.15 2.62 0.06
CA ALA A 125 -2.49 2.27 1.30
C ALA A 125 -0.98 2.50 1.23
N LYS A 126 -0.39 2.73 2.41
CA LYS A 126 1.05 2.92 2.62
C LYS A 126 1.62 1.75 3.41
N LEU A 127 2.75 1.22 2.94
CA LEU A 127 3.51 0.21 3.65
C LEU A 127 4.42 0.90 4.68
N TYR A 128 4.42 0.44 5.93
CA TYR A 128 5.28 0.97 6.98
C TYR A 128 5.76 -0.14 7.92
N ILE A 129 6.73 0.19 8.77
CA ILE A 129 7.20 -0.70 9.84
C ILE A 129 6.56 -0.26 11.14
N ASP A 130 5.87 -1.18 11.81
CA ASP A 130 5.25 -0.92 13.11
C ASP A 130 6.29 -0.84 14.24
N LYS A 131 5.85 -0.45 15.45
CA LYS A 131 6.74 -0.33 16.62
C LYS A 131 7.39 -1.64 17.03
N SER A 132 6.86 -2.79 16.60
CA SER A 132 7.43 -4.12 16.87
C SER A 132 8.43 -4.59 15.79
N GLY A 133 8.68 -3.75 14.78
CA GLY A 133 9.58 -4.07 13.67
C GLY A 133 8.94 -4.92 12.56
N ARG A 134 7.61 -5.05 12.53
CA ARG A 134 6.89 -5.82 11.51
C ARG A 134 6.34 -4.90 10.42
N LEU A 135 6.25 -5.42 9.20
CA LEU A 135 5.52 -4.73 8.14
C LEU A 135 4.05 -4.63 8.50
N ALA A 136 3.51 -3.45 8.28
CA ALA A 136 2.09 -3.15 8.40
C ALA A 136 1.66 -2.18 7.30
N VAL A 137 0.36 -2.06 7.11
CA VAL A 137 -0.23 -1.19 6.10
C VAL A 137 -1.21 -0.23 6.75
N THR A 138 -1.31 0.99 6.22
CA THR A 138 -2.28 1.99 6.66
C THR A 138 -2.94 2.68 5.48
N MET A 139 -4.20 3.07 5.63
CA MET A 139 -4.92 3.93 4.69
C MET A 139 -4.70 5.43 4.97
N GLU A 140 -3.81 5.78 5.88
CA GLU A 140 -3.36 7.16 6.12
C GLU A 140 -2.36 7.57 5.03
N VAL A 141 -2.86 8.06 3.91
CA VAL A 141 -2.09 8.33 2.68
C VAL A 141 -2.21 9.78 2.21
N GLU A 142 -2.86 10.63 2.98
CA GLU A 142 -3.20 12.00 2.57
C GLU A 142 -1.97 12.81 2.19
N ASP A 143 -0.90 12.72 2.99
CA ASP A 143 0.33 13.48 2.75
C ASP A 143 1.09 12.96 1.53
N GLU A 144 1.11 11.64 1.34
CA GLU A 144 1.72 11.01 0.17
C GLU A 144 0.97 11.34 -1.11
N LEU A 145 -0.37 11.27 -1.10
CA LEU A 145 -1.20 11.64 -2.23
C LEU A 145 -1.07 13.14 -2.55
N ARG A 146 -0.98 13.99 -1.53
CA ARG A 146 -0.75 15.44 -1.71
C ARG A 146 0.60 15.70 -2.39
N ARG A 147 1.67 15.03 -1.94
CA ARG A 147 3.00 15.15 -2.57
C ARG A 147 3.05 14.59 -3.98
N ALA A 148 2.26 13.54 -4.24
CA ALA A 148 2.15 12.93 -5.55
C ALA A 148 1.21 13.69 -6.51
N SER A 149 0.40 14.61 -5.99
CA SER A 149 -0.60 15.32 -6.79
C SER A 149 0.03 16.35 -7.75
N LYS A 150 -0.73 16.65 -8.81
CA LYS A 150 -0.41 17.67 -9.80
C LYS A 150 -1.55 18.68 -9.84
N PRO A 151 -1.27 19.97 -10.12
CA PRO A 151 -2.30 20.94 -10.45
C PRO A 151 -3.14 20.47 -11.65
N ALA A 152 -4.40 20.87 -11.68
CA ALA A 152 -5.30 20.55 -12.78
C ALA A 152 -4.97 21.42 -14.01
N GLU A 153 -4.16 20.90 -14.90
CA GLU A 153 -3.80 21.54 -16.17
C GLU A 153 -4.66 20.97 -17.31
N GLY A 154 -5.20 21.85 -18.15
CA GLY A 154 -6.01 21.46 -19.30
C GLY A 154 -7.42 20.95 -18.99
N ILE A 155 -7.79 20.85 -17.72
CA ILE A 155 -9.13 20.46 -17.26
C ILE A 155 -10.04 21.69 -17.22
N LYS A 156 -11.31 21.53 -17.64
CA LYS A 156 -12.32 22.58 -17.65
C LYS A 156 -13.52 22.23 -16.78
N VAL A 157 -14.24 23.24 -16.33
CA VAL A 157 -15.55 23.04 -15.69
C VAL A 157 -16.46 22.34 -16.69
N GLY A 158 -17.15 21.29 -16.23
CA GLY A 158 -17.98 20.41 -17.05
C GLY A 158 -17.31 19.11 -17.48
N ASP A 159 -15.99 19.06 -17.50
CA ASP A 159 -15.26 17.82 -17.84
C ASP A 159 -15.57 16.70 -16.84
N LYS A 160 -15.56 15.47 -17.34
CA LYS A 160 -15.65 14.26 -16.51
C LYS A 160 -14.25 13.76 -16.19
N VAL A 161 -14.02 13.44 -14.92
CA VAL A 161 -12.77 12.85 -14.43
C VAL A 161 -13.06 11.59 -13.64
N LYS A 162 -12.18 10.62 -13.74
CA LYS A 162 -12.21 9.38 -12.94
C LYS A 162 -11.21 9.48 -11.80
N GLY A 163 -11.57 8.90 -10.67
CA GLY A 163 -10.69 8.88 -9.52
C GLY A 163 -11.18 7.94 -8.43
N THR A 164 -10.41 7.84 -7.37
CA THR A 164 -10.68 6.97 -6.24
C THR A 164 -10.94 7.81 -5.00
N VAL A 165 -12.01 7.53 -4.29
CA VAL A 165 -12.26 8.10 -2.97
C VAL A 165 -11.21 7.56 -1.99
N TYR A 166 -10.46 8.45 -1.33
CA TYR A 166 -9.44 8.02 -0.38
C TYR A 166 -9.68 8.46 1.05
N ASN A 167 -10.51 9.47 1.27
CA ASN A 167 -10.87 9.92 2.61
C ASN A 167 -12.20 10.68 2.63
N TYR A 168 -12.78 10.81 3.83
CA TYR A 168 -13.97 11.61 4.11
C TYR A 168 -13.71 12.65 5.19
N THR A 169 -14.40 13.76 5.08
CA THR A 169 -14.59 14.74 6.15
C THR A 169 -16.09 14.92 6.41
N ASP A 170 -16.45 15.74 7.39
CA ASP A 170 -17.85 16.08 7.65
C ASP A 170 -18.53 16.78 6.46
N GLN A 171 -17.75 17.45 5.62
CA GLN A 171 -18.26 18.22 4.48
C GLN A 171 -18.34 17.42 3.17
N GLY A 172 -17.59 16.35 3.02
CA GLY A 172 -17.55 15.59 1.78
C GLY A 172 -16.41 14.59 1.68
N ALA A 173 -16.16 14.15 0.44
CA ALA A 173 -15.16 13.16 0.08
C ALA A 173 -13.97 13.76 -0.66
N PHE A 174 -12.79 13.28 -0.34
CA PHE A 174 -11.58 13.50 -1.12
C PHE A 174 -11.40 12.38 -2.15
N ILE A 175 -11.08 12.78 -3.38
CA ILE A 175 -10.87 11.91 -4.53
C ILE A 175 -9.48 12.19 -5.11
N PHE A 176 -8.74 11.14 -5.40
CA PHE A 176 -7.49 11.22 -6.15
C PHE A 176 -7.76 10.74 -7.57
N THR A 177 -7.62 11.64 -8.56
CA THR A 177 -7.96 11.33 -9.95
C THR A 177 -6.87 10.53 -10.64
N GLU A 178 -7.20 9.88 -11.77
CA GLU A 178 -6.23 9.20 -12.63
C GLU A 178 -5.13 10.15 -13.14
N ALA A 179 -5.49 11.40 -13.40
CA ALA A 179 -4.55 12.46 -13.77
C ALA A 179 -3.73 13.01 -12.58
N ARG A 180 -3.89 12.39 -11.39
CA ARG A 180 -3.20 12.76 -10.13
C ARG A 180 -3.61 14.12 -9.58
N ASN A 181 -4.81 14.58 -9.84
CA ASN A 181 -5.34 15.78 -9.19
C ASN A 181 -6.06 15.40 -7.88
N ILE A 182 -6.01 16.28 -6.89
CA ILE A 182 -6.88 16.19 -5.71
C ILE A 182 -8.21 16.86 -6.04
N ALA A 183 -9.29 16.11 -5.89
CA ALA A 183 -10.63 16.60 -6.04
C ALA A 183 -11.42 16.50 -4.74
N PHE A 184 -12.36 17.40 -4.52
CA PHE A 184 -13.26 17.38 -3.39
C PHE A 184 -14.71 17.40 -3.87
N MET A 185 -15.50 16.49 -3.32
CA MET A 185 -16.93 16.38 -3.60
C MET A 185 -17.72 16.63 -2.32
N TYR A 186 -18.48 17.74 -2.28
CA TYR A 186 -19.34 18.06 -1.15
C TYR A 186 -20.46 17.04 -0.99
N ASN A 187 -20.93 16.83 0.25
CA ASN A 187 -22.03 15.90 0.54
C ASN A 187 -23.26 16.13 -0.32
N GLY A 188 -23.61 17.41 -0.60
CA GLY A 188 -24.74 17.79 -1.45
C GLY A 188 -24.56 17.45 -2.94
N GLU A 189 -23.35 17.18 -3.38
CA GLU A 189 -23.01 16.83 -4.75
C GLU A 189 -22.98 15.32 -5.01
N MET A 190 -23.18 14.51 -3.97
CA MET A 190 -23.24 13.07 -4.05
C MET A 190 -24.66 12.60 -4.38
N ILE A 191 -24.81 11.69 -5.33
CA ILE A 191 -26.06 10.94 -5.58
C ILE A 191 -26.12 9.73 -4.65
N SER A 192 -24.98 9.07 -4.46
CA SER A 192 -24.74 8.00 -3.49
C SER A 192 -23.49 8.29 -2.72
N ARG A 193 -23.32 7.69 -1.53
CA ARG A 193 -22.09 7.83 -0.74
C ARG A 193 -21.10 6.72 -1.12
N PRO A 194 -20.12 6.97 -1.99
CA PRO A 194 -19.15 5.96 -2.38
C PRO A 194 -18.27 5.57 -1.19
N ARG A 195 -17.79 4.34 -1.19
CA ARG A 195 -16.90 3.86 -0.14
C ARG A 195 -15.49 4.37 -0.35
N VAL A 196 -14.69 4.43 0.72
CA VAL A 196 -13.25 4.66 0.58
C VAL A 196 -12.65 3.50 -0.22
N GLY A 197 -11.87 3.81 -1.26
CA GLY A 197 -11.35 2.85 -2.23
C GLY A 197 -12.19 2.69 -3.49
N GLU A 198 -13.43 3.16 -3.50
CA GLU A 198 -14.32 3.09 -4.66
C GLU A 198 -13.88 4.05 -5.77
N GLU A 199 -13.92 3.57 -7.00
CA GLU A 199 -13.69 4.39 -8.19
C GLU A 199 -14.99 5.07 -8.60
N VAL A 200 -14.89 6.37 -8.86
CA VAL A 200 -16.02 7.21 -9.26
C VAL A 200 -15.68 8.01 -10.50
N GLU A 201 -16.68 8.20 -11.37
CA GLU A 201 -16.64 9.19 -12.44
C GLU A 201 -17.46 10.40 -12.00
N VAL A 202 -16.82 11.56 -11.98
CA VAL A 202 -17.41 12.79 -11.48
C VAL A 202 -17.19 13.95 -12.45
N ARG A 203 -18.08 14.92 -12.43
CA ARG A 203 -18.00 16.12 -13.25
C ARG A 203 -17.33 17.25 -12.48
N VAL A 204 -16.38 17.94 -13.11
CA VAL A 204 -15.72 19.12 -12.55
C VAL A 204 -16.73 20.28 -12.48
N THR A 205 -16.90 20.84 -11.28
CA THR A 205 -17.81 21.98 -11.03
C THR A 205 -17.06 23.29 -10.83
N PHE A 206 -15.83 23.20 -10.34
CA PHE A 206 -15.00 24.38 -10.07
C PHE A 206 -13.51 24.02 -10.08
N LEU A 207 -12.69 24.92 -10.62
CA LEU A 207 -11.22 24.85 -10.58
C LEU A 207 -10.73 25.81 -9.52
N ARG A 208 -10.10 25.28 -8.50
CA ARG A 208 -9.57 26.09 -7.41
C ARG A 208 -8.22 26.72 -7.80
N GLU A 209 -7.91 27.87 -7.24
CA GLU A 209 -6.65 28.59 -7.46
C GLU A 209 -5.42 27.75 -7.04
N ASP A 210 -5.59 26.86 -6.06
CA ASP A 210 -4.55 25.93 -5.59
C ASP A 210 -4.34 24.70 -6.50
N GLY A 211 -4.98 24.67 -7.68
CA GLY A 211 -4.90 23.58 -8.66
C GLY A 211 -5.74 22.36 -8.33
N ARG A 212 -6.55 22.39 -7.28
CA ARG A 212 -7.48 21.33 -6.92
C ARG A 212 -8.83 21.51 -7.62
N LEU A 213 -9.63 20.45 -7.63
CA LEU A 213 -10.93 20.41 -8.26
C LEU A 213 -12.06 20.34 -7.23
N ASN A 214 -13.18 21.03 -7.47
CA ASN A 214 -14.45 20.63 -6.90
C ASN A 214 -15.24 19.85 -7.94
N VAL A 215 -15.90 18.77 -7.51
CA VAL A 215 -16.55 17.83 -8.41
C VAL A 215 -17.93 17.41 -7.90
N SER A 216 -18.73 16.86 -8.79
CA SER A 216 -20.11 16.44 -8.53
C SER A 216 -20.45 15.15 -9.26
N MET A 217 -21.23 14.28 -8.61
CA MET A 217 -21.91 13.16 -9.26
C MET A 217 -23.18 13.59 -10.00
N ARG A 218 -23.69 14.80 -9.71
CA ARG A 218 -24.95 15.30 -10.29
C ARG A 218 -24.72 15.73 -11.74
N PRO A 219 -25.70 15.50 -12.64
CA PRO A 219 -25.65 16.04 -14.00
C PRO A 219 -25.63 17.57 -13.98
N ALA A 220 -25.12 18.18 -15.04
CA ALA A 220 -25.25 19.62 -15.23
C ALA A 220 -26.76 19.99 -15.31
N VAL A 221 -27.19 21.00 -14.56
CA VAL A 221 -28.55 21.52 -14.68
C VAL A 221 -28.63 22.21 -16.01
N SER A 222 -29.39 21.64 -16.96
CA SER A 222 -29.75 22.31 -18.21
C SER A 222 -30.96 23.21 -17.92
N TYR A 223 -30.74 24.51 -17.84
CA TYR A 223 -31.85 25.45 -17.91
C TYR A 223 -32.33 25.51 -19.36
N THR A 224 -33.32 24.68 -19.70
CA THR A 224 -34.11 24.91 -20.92
C THR A 224 -34.95 26.12 -20.65
N HIS A 225 -34.57 27.27 -21.23
CA HIS A 225 -35.50 28.41 -21.34
C HIS A 225 -36.63 27.97 -22.24
N LEU A 226 -37.79 27.74 -21.66
CA LEU A 226 -39.05 27.68 -22.39
C LEU A 226 -39.34 29.12 -22.82
N THR A 227 -39.13 29.39 -24.09
CA THR A 227 -39.67 30.56 -24.80
C THR A 227 -41.11 30.30 -25.19
#